data_1d84b73147860033a5ecadd668ee523b
#
_entry.id   1d84b73147860033a5ecadd668ee523b
#
_cell.length_a   1.000
_cell.length_b   1.000
_cell.length_c   1.000
_cell.angle_alpha   90.00
_cell.angle_beta   90.00
_cell.angle_gamma   90.00
#
_symmetry.space_group_name_H-M   'P 1'
#
loop_
_entity.id
_entity.type
_entity.pdbx_description
1 polymer ?
#
loop_
_entity_poly.entity_id
_entity_poly.type
_entity_poly.pdbx_seq_one_letter_code
_entity_poly.pdbx_strand_id
1 'polypeptide(L)'
;MVNMGEAKTHRGAPVGVAVTEATRQMAGVDILRGVMDGSLPAAGISKSLNFWIEAVEEGRVVFAGEPGEESTNPMGAVHGGWALTMIDSACGCAAMSLLAPGDGYTTLETKGNLTKAIRPNSGVYRCEATILANGRTIITSEAKITGEDGKLYAHGTSTLLVLRPQ
;
A
#
# COMPACT_ATOMS: atom_id res chain seq x y z
N MET A 1 -11.90 -27.23 -21.09
CA MET A 1 -10.58 -27.01 -20.49
C MET A 1 -10.48 -25.53 -20.18
N VAL A 2 -10.56 -25.16 -18.91
CA VAL A 2 -10.31 -23.78 -18.47
C VAL A 2 -8.80 -23.60 -18.55
N ASN A 3 -8.35 -22.69 -19.42
CA ASN A 3 -6.95 -22.31 -19.52
C ASN A 3 -6.53 -21.72 -18.18
N MET A 4 -5.81 -22.48 -17.37
CA MET A 4 -5.18 -21.99 -16.15
C MET A 4 -4.01 -21.12 -16.61
N GLY A 5 -4.31 -19.84 -16.89
CA GLY A 5 -3.29 -18.85 -17.22
C GLY A 5 -2.19 -18.85 -16.18
N GLU A 6 -0.95 -18.65 -16.62
CA GLU A 6 0.22 -18.54 -15.75
C GLU A 6 -0.10 -17.69 -14.53
N ALA A 7 0.20 -18.20 -13.35
CA ALA A 7 -0.05 -17.48 -12.09
C ALA A 7 0.65 -16.12 -12.17
N LYS A 8 -0.14 -15.04 -12.08
CA LYS A 8 0.42 -13.68 -12.10
C LYS A 8 1.24 -13.50 -10.82
N THR A 9 2.50 -13.16 -10.97
CA THR A 9 3.40 -12.89 -9.83
C THR A 9 3.89 -11.46 -9.85
N HIS A 10 4.24 -10.94 -8.70
CA HIS A 10 4.93 -9.67 -8.53
C HIS A 10 6.07 -9.88 -7.53
N ARG A 11 7.32 -9.68 -7.98
CA ARG A 11 8.55 -9.92 -7.20
C ARG A 11 8.58 -11.31 -6.52
N GLY A 12 8.09 -12.32 -7.24
CA GLY A 12 8.03 -13.72 -6.75
C GLY A 12 6.78 -14.07 -5.94
N ALA A 13 6.03 -13.09 -5.43
CA ALA A 13 4.78 -13.32 -4.72
C ALA A 13 3.59 -13.49 -5.70
N PRO A 14 2.60 -14.33 -5.38
CA PRO A 14 1.37 -14.41 -6.18
C PRO A 14 0.63 -13.07 -6.15
N VAL A 15 -0.16 -12.81 -7.19
CA VAL A 15 -1.01 -11.60 -7.28
C VAL A 15 -2.47 -12.00 -7.23
N GLY A 16 -3.23 -11.40 -6.32
CA GLY A 16 -4.64 -11.71 -6.10
C GLY A 16 -5.25 -10.97 -4.94
N VAL A 17 -6.19 -11.61 -4.26
CA VAL A 17 -6.89 -11.11 -3.08
C VAL A 17 -6.37 -11.82 -1.84
N ALA A 18 -5.75 -11.09 -0.92
CA ALA A 18 -5.21 -11.63 0.33
C ALA A 18 -6.31 -11.85 1.38
N VAL A 19 -7.32 -10.98 1.44
CA VAL A 19 -8.44 -11.10 2.39
C VAL A 19 -9.55 -11.93 1.76
N THR A 20 -9.59 -13.19 2.10
CA THR A 20 -10.57 -14.18 1.65
C THR A 20 -11.36 -14.73 2.84
N GLU A 21 -12.33 -15.61 2.61
CA GLU A 21 -13.02 -16.29 3.69
C GLU A 21 -12.05 -17.09 4.59
N ALA A 22 -11.01 -17.68 4.00
CA ALA A 22 -10.00 -18.43 4.74
C ALA A 22 -9.07 -17.57 5.60
N THR A 23 -8.78 -16.33 5.17
CA THR A 23 -7.84 -15.43 5.85
C THR A 23 -8.51 -14.33 6.68
N ARG A 24 -9.83 -14.10 6.52
CA ARG A 24 -10.56 -13.05 7.23
C ARG A 24 -10.56 -13.18 8.75
N GLN A 25 -10.26 -14.39 9.28
CA GLN A 25 -10.13 -14.65 10.71
C GLN A 25 -8.68 -14.45 11.22
N MET A 26 -7.79 -13.98 10.38
CA MET A 26 -6.45 -13.57 10.78
C MET A 26 -6.46 -12.10 11.22
N ALA A 27 -5.56 -11.73 12.13
CA ALA A 27 -5.31 -10.33 12.44
C ALA A 27 -4.78 -9.58 11.22
N GLY A 28 -5.13 -8.31 11.05
CA GLY A 28 -4.72 -7.53 9.88
C GLY A 28 -3.20 -7.48 9.70
N VAL A 29 -2.44 -7.38 10.79
CA VAL A 29 -0.97 -7.40 10.76
C VAL A 29 -0.41 -8.71 10.20
N ASP A 30 -1.04 -9.85 10.51
CA ASP A 30 -0.57 -11.16 10.04
C ASP A 30 -0.90 -11.37 8.55
N ILE A 31 -2.03 -10.86 8.08
CA ILE A 31 -2.35 -10.83 6.64
C ILE A 31 -1.28 -10.03 5.89
N LEU A 32 -0.92 -8.84 6.38
CA LEU A 32 0.07 -7.98 5.74
C LEU A 32 1.47 -8.61 5.74
N ARG A 33 1.86 -9.30 6.81
CA ARG A 33 3.10 -10.07 6.86
C ARG A 33 3.11 -11.21 5.85
N GLY A 34 1.98 -11.91 5.69
CA GLY A 34 1.83 -12.94 4.67
C GLY A 34 1.89 -12.40 3.24
N VAL A 35 1.40 -11.18 2.99
CA VAL A 35 1.60 -10.50 1.69
C VAL A 35 3.07 -10.12 1.49
N MET A 36 3.73 -9.63 2.53
CA MET A 36 5.14 -9.21 2.49
C MET A 36 6.09 -10.38 2.22
N ASP A 37 5.87 -11.53 2.84
CA ASP A 37 6.72 -12.72 2.66
C ASP A 37 6.31 -13.60 1.47
N GLY A 38 5.20 -13.27 0.80
CA GLY A 38 4.70 -13.97 -0.39
C GLY A 38 3.86 -15.22 -0.10
N SER A 39 3.57 -15.55 1.16
CA SER A 39 2.65 -16.63 1.52
C SER A 39 1.19 -16.29 1.21
N LEU A 40 0.85 -14.99 1.15
CA LEU A 40 -0.42 -14.48 0.67
C LEU A 40 -0.21 -13.59 -0.60
N PRO A 41 -1.23 -13.51 -1.46
CA PRO A 41 -1.10 -12.77 -2.71
C PRO A 41 -1.03 -11.26 -2.49
N ALA A 42 -0.16 -10.59 -3.27
CA ALA A 42 -0.12 -9.14 -3.34
C ALA A 42 -1.28 -8.58 -4.18
N ALA A 43 -1.73 -7.38 -3.87
CA ALA A 43 -2.79 -6.71 -4.63
C ALA A 43 -2.37 -6.45 -6.09
N GLY A 44 -3.32 -6.56 -7.04
CA GLY A 44 -3.04 -6.36 -8.47
C GLY A 44 -2.45 -4.99 -8.79
N ILE A 45 -2.86 -3.95 -8.07
CA ILE A 45 -2.34 -2.59 -8.25
C ILE A 45 -0.85 -2.48 -7.91
N SER A 46 -0.37 -3.26 -6.94
CA SER A 46 1.05 -3.31 -6.58
C SER A 46 1.92 -3.77 -7.75
N LYS A 47 1.43 -4.76 -8.52
CA LYS A 47 2.11 -5.19 -9.75
C LYS A 47 2.04 -4.11 -10.83
N SER A 48 0.87 -3.50 -11.04
CA SER A 48 0.66 -2.52 -12.11
C SER A 48 1.51 -1.27 -11.96
N LEU A 49 1.77 -0.85 -10.71
CA LEU A 49 2.51 0.37 -10.37
C LEU A 49 3.89 0.08 -9.75
N ASN A 50 4.33 -1.17 -9.76
CA ASN A 50 5.62 -1.66 -9.29
C ASN A 50 5.99 -1.16 -7.88
N PHE A 51 5.14 -1.48 -6.89
CA PHE A 51 5.43 -1.25 -5.49
C PHE A 51 5.06 -2.47 -4.63
N TRP A 52 5.65 -2.60 -3.44
CA TRP A 52 5.52 -3.76 -2.55
C TRP A 52 5.67 -3.36 -1.10
N ILE A 53 5.21 -4.22 -0.19
CA ILE A 53 5.42 -4.04 1.25
C ILE A 53 6.88 -4.41 1.58
N GLU A 54 7.60 -3.49 2.24
CA GLU A 54 8.98 -3.68 2.70
C GLU A 54 9.05 -3.94 4.22
N ALA A 55 8.14 -3.36 5.01
CA ALA A 55 8.08 -3.57 6.46
C ALA A 55 6.64 -3.46 6.99
N VAL A 56 6.32 -4.28 8.01
CA VAL A 56 5.02 -4.31 8.68
C VAL A 56 5.20 -4.39 10.19
N GLU A 57 4.70 -3.38 10.88
CA GLU A 57 4.53 -3.31 12.33
C GLU A 57 3.10 -2.85 12.63
N GLU A 58 2.61 -3.11 13.83
CA GLU A 58 1.30 -2.57 14.23
C GLU A 58 1.31 -1.04 14.22
N GLY A 59 0.41 -0.45 13.46
CA GLY A 59 0.30 1.00 13.27
C GLY A 59 1.36 1.64 12.36
N ARG A 60 2.28 0.85 11.79
CA ARG A 60 3.33 1.35 10.88
C ARG A 60 3.55 0.38 9.74
N VAL A 61 3.53 0.87 8.50
CA VAL A 61 3.84 0.08 7.30
C VAL A 61 4.74 0.88 6.38
N VAL A 62 5.72 0.21 5.78
CA VAL A 62 6.57 0.79 4.74
C VAL A 62 6.33 0.07 3.43
N PHE A 63 5.98 0.82 2.43
CA PHE A 63 6.01 0.37 1.04
C PHE A 63 7.27 0.87 0.35
N ALA A 64 7.87 0.03 -0.46
CA ALA A 64 8.88 0.42 -1.43
C ALA A 64 8.29 0.37 -2.84
N GLY A 65 8.73 1.27 -3.72
CA GLY A 65 8.26 1.31 -5.10
C GLY A 65 9.32 1.86 -6.04
N GLU A 66 9.30 1.35 -7.25
CA GLU A 66 10.28 1.67 -8.29
C GLU A 66 9.52 1.97 -9.60
N PRO A 67 9.09 3.25 -9.79
CA PRO A 67 8.27 3.63 -10.93
C PRO A 67 9.10 3.64 -12.23
N GLY A 68 8.58 3.00 -13.26
CA GLY A 68 9.14 3.00 -14.60
C GLY A 68 8.42 3.98 -15.54
N GLU A 69 8.73 3.88 -16.82
CA GLU A 69 8.15 4.72 -17.88
C GLU A 69 6.62 4.58 -17.99
N GLU A 70 6.07 3.42 -17.64
CA GLU A 70 4.62 3.14 -17.63
C GLU A 70 3.85 4.00 -16.63
N SER A 71 4.55 4.59 -15.67
CA SER A 71 3.98 5.45 -14.62
C SER A 71 4.11 6.94 -14.93
N THR A 72 4.56 7.33 -16.13
CA THR A 72 4.83 8.74 -16.46
C THR A 72 3.58 9.51 -16.89
N ASN A 73 3.63 10.81 -16.68
CA ASN A 73 2.72 11.79 -17.26
C ASN A 73 3.24 12.28 -18.62
N PRO A 74 2.45 13.06 -19.40
CA PRO A 74 2.88 13.57 -20.70
C PRO A 74 4.13 14.47 -20.66
N MET A 75 4.58 14.90 -19.50
CA MET A 75 5.77 15.74 -19.32
C MET A 75 7.02 14.90 -18.96
N GLY A 76 6.92 13.56 -18.93
CA GLY A 76 8.03 12.65 -18.67
C GLY A 76 8.42 12.51 -17.19
N ALA A 77 7.64 13.06 -16.26
CA ALA A 77 7.79 12.78 -14.85
C ALA A 77 6.81 11.68 -14.43
N VAL A 78 7.10 11.00 -13.32
CA VAL A 78 6.15 10.05 -12.73
C VAL A 78 4.86 10.79 -12.38
N HIS A 79 3.73 10.22 -12.79
CA HIS A 79 2.41 10.81 -12.55
C HIS A 79 2.14 10.90 -11.04
N GLY A 80 1.57 12.02 -10.58
CA GLY A 80 1.25 12.21 -9.16
C GLY A 80 0.30 11.15 -8.59
N GLY A 81 -0.51 10.51 -9.44
CA GLY A 81 -1.36 9.39 -9.07
C GLY A 81 -0.58 8.18 -8.56
N TRP A 82 0.64 7.93 -9.03
CA TRP A 82 1.51 6.90 -8.49
C TRP A 82 1.84 7.17 -7.00
N ALA A 83 2.25 8.39 -6.69
CA ALA A 83 2.56 8.78 -5.31
C ALA A 83 1.32 8.73 -4.41
N LEU A 84 0.16 9.19 -4.91
CA LEU A 84 -1.11 9.12 -4.16
C LEU A 84 -1.54 7.67 -3.91
N THR A 85 -1.34 6.76 -4.86
CA THR A 85 -1.63 5.33 -4.67
C THR A 85 -0.72 4.71 -3.61
N MET A 86 0.57 5.06 -3.58
CA MET A 86 1.46 4.60 -2.53
C MET A 86 1.05 5.13 -1.15
N ILE A 87 0.67 6.41 -1.06
CA ILE A 87 0.20 7.02 0.19
C ILE A 87 -1.07 6.33 0.68
N ASP A 88 -2.07 6.12 -0.20
CA ASP A 88 -3.31 5.43 0.14
C ASP A 88 -3.05 3.99 0.60
N SER A 89 -2.23 3.25 -0.15
CA SER A 89 -1.88 1.87 0.19
C SER A 89 -1.16 1.76 1.52
N ALA A 90 -0.16 2.62 1.76
CA ALA A 90 0.60 2.60 3.00
C ALA A 90 -0.26 3.00 4.21
N CYS A 91 -1.06 4.07 4.09
CA CYS A 91 -1.99 4.52 5.13
C CYS A 91 -3.06 3.47 5.43
N GLY A 92 -3.66 2.88 4.39
CA GLY A 92 -4.65 1.82 4.54
C GLY A 92 -4.08 0.57 5.21
N CYS A 93 -2.87 0.15 4.82
CA CYS A 93 -2.20 -0.99 5.45
C CYS A 93 -1.76 -0.69 6.88
N ALA A 94 -1.31 0.53 7.20
CA ALA A 94 -1.03 0.92 8.59
C ALA A 94 -2.31 0.81 9.46
N ALA A 95 -3.46 1.25 8.96
CA ALA A 95 -4.74 1.07 9.66
C ALA A 95 -5.13 -0.42 9.74
N MET A 96 -4.98 -1.18 8.63
CA MET A 96 -5.27 -2.62 8.61
C MET A 96 -4.47 -3.38 9.66
N SER A 97 -3.21 -3.02 9.90
CA SER A 97 -2.35 -3.70 10.87
C SER A 97 -2.89 -3.66 12.31
N LEU A 98 -3.82 -2.75 12.62
CA LEU A 98 -4.48 -2.61 13.93
C LEU A 98 -5.84 -3.31 14.00
N LEU A 99 -6.34 -3.86 12.89
CA LEU A 99 -7.67 -4.46 12.84
C LEU A 99 -7.67 -5.87 13.43
N ALA A 100 -8.72 -6.13 14.23
CA ALA A 100 -8.98 -7.46 14.76
C ALA A 100 -9.45 -8.42 13.64
N PRO A 101 -9.35 -9.74 13.88
CA PRO A 101 -9.92 -10.72 12.96
C PRO A 101 -11.38 -10.42 12.62
N GLY A 102 -11.72 -10.47 11.35
CA GLY A 102 -13.06 -10.19 10.84
C GLY A 102 -13.35 -8.73 10.52
N ASP A 103 -12.64 -7.79 11.13
CA ASP A 103 -12.76 -6.36 10.81
C ASP A 103 -12.18 -6.06 9.40
N GLY A 104 -12.75 -5.05 8.76
CA GLY A 104 -12.27 -4.50 7.51
C GLY A 104 -12.17 -2.99 7.57
N TYR A 105 -11.77 -2.37 6.48
CA TYR A 105 -11.78 -0.92 6.35
C TYR A 105 -12.07 -0.49 4.91
N THR A 106 -12.42 0.77 4.76
CA THR A 106 -12.43 1.45 3.47
C THR A 106 -11.88 2.86 3.62
N THR A 107 -11.16 3.32 2.61
CA THR A 107 -10.66 4.69 2.55
C THR A 107 -11.83 5.65 2.24
N LEU A 108 -11.99 6.69 3.05
CA LEU A 108 -12.94 7.79 2.81
C LEU A 108 -12.29 8.94 2.06
N GLU A 109 -11.01 9.20 2.36
CA GLU A 109 -10.25 10.29 1.77
C GLU A 109 -8.76 9.96 1.81
N THR A 110 -8.05 10.26 0.73
CA THR A 110 -6.60 10.35 0.70
C THR A 110 -6.20 11.68 0.09
N LYS A 111 -5.38 12.43 0.81
CA LYS A 111 -4.86 13.73 0.40
C LYS A 111 -3.34 13.68 0.39
N GLY A 112 -2.73 14.24 -0.66
CA GLY A 112 -1.28 14.28 -0.78
C GLY A 112 -0.75 15.60 -1.33
N ASN A 113 0.46 15.96 -0.91
CA ASN A 113 1.24 17.08 -1.45
C ASN A 113 2.53 16.51 -2.06
N LEU A 114 2.74 16.80 -3.33
CA LEU A 114 3.96 16.43 -4.05
C LEU A 114 4.96 17.58 -3.92
N THR A 115 6.06 17.34 -3.24
CA THR A 115 7.06 18.37 -2.92
C THR A 115 8.23 18.37 -3.89
N LYS A 116 8.45 17.25 -4.60
CA LYS A 116 9.53 17.07 -5.55
C LYS A 116 9.11 16.12 -6.66
N ALA A 117 9.55 16.38 -7.89
CA ALA A 117 9.27 15.49 -9.02
C ALA A 117 9.98 14.15 -8.84
N ILE A 118 9.21 13.07 -8.94
CA ILE A 118 9.73 11.70 -9.05
C ILE A 118 10.05 11.44 -10.51
N ARG A 119 11.18 10.83 -10.78
CA ARG A 119 11.61 10.48 -12.15
C ARG A 119 11.49 8.97 -12.37
N PRO A 120 11.11 8.52 -13.56
CA PRO A 120 11.11 7.10 -13.87
C PRO A 120 12.52 6.54 -13.81
N ASN A 121 12.66 5.27 -13.44
CA ASN A 121 13.92 4.53 -13.40
C ASN A 121 15.02 5.20 -12.56
N SER A 122 14.66 5.95 -11.52
CA SER A 122 15.61 6.69 -10.68
C SER A 122 15.81 6.09 -9.28
N GLY A 123 15.59 4.79 -9.15
CA GLY A 123 15.78 4.05 -7.91
C GLY A 123 14.50 3.84 -7.12
N VAL A 124 14.65 3.39 -5.90
CA VAL A 124 13.56 3.00 -5.01
C VAL A 124 13.10 4.18 -4.16
N TYR A 125 11.80 4.38 -4.13
CA TYR A 125 11.13 5.31 -3.22
C TYR A 125 10.45 4.53 -2.10
N ARG A 126 10.51 5.05 -0.87
CA ARG A 126 9.85 4.45 0.30
C ARG A 126 8.73 5.33 0.80
N CYS A 127 7.57 4.72 0.96
CA CYS A 127 6.39 5.36 1.55
C CYS A 127 6.17 4.77 2.94
N GLU A 128 6.54 5.50 3.97
CA GLU A 128 6.29 5.13 5.35
C GLU A 128 5.01 5.78 5.84
N ALA A 129 4.09 4.96 6.35
CA ALA A 129 2.84 5.39 6.96
C ALA A 129 2.79 5.04 8.43
N THR A 130 2.23 5.95 9.22
CA THR A 130 1.98 5.79 10.65
C THR A 130 0.58 6.27 11.03
N ILE A 131 0.06 5.76 12.15
CA ILE A 131 -1.26 6.15 12.64
C ILE A 131 -1.17 7.46 13.43
N LEU A 132 -2.03 8.42 13.08
CA LEU A 132 -2.22 9.67 13.81
C LEU A 132 -3.26 9.52 14.92
N ALA A 133 -4.37 8.83 14.62
CA ALA A 133 -5.42 8.55 15.59
C ALA A 133 -6.12 7.23 15.26
N ASN A 134 -6.31 6.39 16.29
CA ASN A 134 -7.00 5.11 16.20
C ASN A 134 -8.33 5.18 16.94
N GLY A 135 -9.37 5.60 16.26
CA GLY A 135 -10.74 5.66 16.79
C GLY A 135 -11.53 4.37 16.56
N ARG A 136 -12.64 4.21 17.28
CA ARG A 136 -13.51 3.03 17.14
C ARG A 136 -14.09 2.87 15.73
N THR A 137 -14.38 3.95 15.05
CA THR A 137 -15.04 3.97 13.73
C THR A 137 -14.16 4.55 12.65
N ILE A 138 -13.32 5.53 13.01
CA ILE A 138 -12.44 6.25 12.11
C ILE A 138 -10.99 6.07 12.57
N ILE A 139 -10.12 5.74 11.64
CA ILE A 139 -8.67 5.77 11.81
C ILE A 139 -8.13 6.85 10.88
N THR A 140 -7.20 7.65 11.37
CA THR A 140 -6.45 8.60 10.55
C THR A 140 -4.97 8.25 10.56
N SER A 141 -4.34 8.37 9.41
CA SER A 141 -2.93 8.05 9.21
C SER A 141 -2.24 9.10 8.37
N GLU A 142 -0.93 9.19 8.49
CA GLU A 142 -0.07 10.00 7.62
C GLU A 142 0.96 9.12 6.93
N ALA A 143 1.45 9.58 5.78
CA ALA A 143 2.55 8.94 5.07
C ALA A 143 3.51 9.94 4.46
N LYS A 144 4.77 9.51 4.29
CA LYS A 144 5.84 10.27 3.64
C LYS A 144 6.54 9.40 2.62
N ILE A 145 6.73 9.94 1.41
CA ILE A 145 7.55 9.30 0.37
C ILE A 145 8.91 9.95 0.35
N THR A 146 9.94 9.14 0.58
CA THR A 146 11.34 9.55 0.52
C THR A 146 12.09 8.78 -0.57
N GLY A 147 13.05 9.40 -1.23
CA GLY A 147 13.96 8.75 -2.16
C GLY A 147 15.20 8.21 -1.46
N GLU A 148 16.07 7.51 -2.21
CA GLU A 148 17.37 7.01 -1.71
C GLU A 148 18.30 8.15 -1.30
N ASP A 149 18.08 9.37 -1.80
CA ASP A 149 18.79 10.59 -1.39
C ASP A 149 18.33 11.15 -0.03
N GLY A 150 17.41 10.45 0.65
CA GLY A 150 16.83 10.83 1.94
C GLY A 150 15.87 12.03 1.89
N LYS A 151 15.59 12.58 0.69
CA LYS A 151 14.73 13.76 0.55
C LYS A 151 13.26 13.37 0.47
N LEU A 152 12.41 14.28 0.93
CA LEU A 152 10.95 14.17 0.85
C LEU A 152 10.49 14.48 -0.59
N TYR A 153 9.72 13.58 -1.18
CA TYR A 153 9.12 13.71 -2.51
C TYR A 153 7.61 13.94 -2.47
N ALA A 154 6.94 13.32 -1.50
CA ALA A 154 5.53 13.56 -1.23
C ALA A 154 5.21 13.26 0.23
N HIS A 155 4.12 13.83 0.73
CA HIS A 155 3.53 13.46 2.01
C HIS A 155 2.03 13.59 1.94
N GLY A 156 1.32 12.89 2.81
CA GLY A 156 -0.13 12.93 2.81
C GLY A 156 -0.75 12.35 4.05
N THR A 157 -2.07 12.40 4.07
CA THR A 157 -2.91 11.84 5.12
C THR A 157 -4.04 11.04 4.50
N SER A 158 -4.54 10.06 5.25
CA SER A 158 -5.73 9.31 4.86
C SER A 158 -6.68 9.14 6.04
N THR A 159 -7.98 9.18 5.73
CA THR A 159 -9.07 8.92 6.66
C THR A 159 -9.76 7.62 6.27
N LEU A 160 -9.87 6.69 7.20
CA LEU A 160 -10.35 5.34 6.96
C LEU A 160 -11.54 5.02 7.87
N LEU A 161 -12.57 4.42 7.31
CA LEU A 161 -13.73 3.90 8.04
C LEU A 161 -13.49 2.43 8.38
N VAL A 162 -13.59 2.09 9.66
CA VAL A 162 -13.53 0.70 10.13
C VAL A 162 -14.88 0.03 9.90
N LEU A 163 -14.85 -1.10 9.21
CA LEU A 163 -16.02 -1.95 8.92
C LEU A 163 -15.99 -3.17 9.84
N ARG A 164 -16.97 -3.30 10.72
CA ARG A 164 -17.10 -4.44 11.63
C ARG A 164 -18.21 -5.38 11.17
N PRO A 165 -18.03 -6.69 11.32
CA PRO A 165 -19.12 -7.64 11.13
C PRO A 165 -20.32 -7.27 12.03
N GLN A 166 -21.52 -7.39 11.50
CA GLN A 166 -22.77 -7.30 12.29
C GLN A 166 -22.98 -8.58 13.07
#